data_92ef373d1e63433b186e6d6f23190678
#
_entry.id   92ef373d1e63433b186e6d6f23190678
#
_cell.length_a   1.000
_cell.length_b   1.000
_cell.length_c   1.000
_cell.angle_alpha   90.00
_cell.angle_beta   90.00
_cell.angle_gamma   90.00
#
_symmetry.space_group_name_H-M   'P 1'
#
loop_
_entity.id
_entity.type
_entity.pdbx_description
1 polymer ?
#
loop_
_entity_poly.entity_id
_entity_poly.type
_entity_poly.pdbx_seq_one_letter_code
_entity_poly.pdbx_strand_id
1 'polypeptide(L)'
;MIFIAIAGIINLGVFVKVLINLINENESRKKYILTSGIMLLNIPIVILYFYIVMFLISTMRITFINETGTKLTDLKIIGGETKIIKELGVGERQTEWIGIKFENDFILEYKIDGEIKREMIYSYAVTGERINHRIGNKSNGIEKVY
;
A
#
# COMPACT_ATOMS: atom_id res chain seq x y z
N MET A 1 1.79 21.50 6.09
CA MET A 1 3.11 21.51 5.42
C MET A 1 4.16 22.40 6.12
N ILE A 2 3.83 23.62 6.53
CA ILE A 2 4.78 24.55 7.19
C ILE A 2 5.46 23.95 8.43
N PHE A 3 4.73 23.22 9.28
CA PHE A 3 5.28 22.59 10.48
C PHE A 3 6.41 21.59 10.19
N ILE A 4 6.26 20.76 9.15
CA ILE A 4 7.28 19.77 8.74
C ILE A 4 8.56 20.49 8.25
N ALA A 5 8.40 21.56 7.49
CA ALA A 5 9.53 22.36 7.02
C ALA A 5 10.31 23.02 8.18
N ILE A 6 9.60 23.60 9.14
CA ILE A 6 10.20 24.21 10.34
C ILE A 6 10.93 23.14 11.15
N ALA A 7 10.30 21.98 11.42
CA ALA A 7 10.93 20.88 12.14
C ALA A 7 12.19 20.36 11.41
N GLY A 8 12.17 20.29 10.07
CA GLY A 8 13.31 19.92 9.25
C GLY A 8 14.50 20.90 9.39
N ILE A 9 14.20 22.21 9.32
CA ILE A 9 15.22 23.27 9.47
C ILE A 9 15.85 23.22 10.86
N ILE A 10 15.03 23.07 11.92
CA ILE A 10 15.54 22.97 13.29
C ILE A 10 16.44 21.73 13.45
N ASN A 11 16.01 20.57 12.96
CA ASN A 11 16.82 19.34 13.01
C ASN A 11 18.15 19.50 12.26
N LEU A 12 18.12 20.13 11.08
CA LEU A 12 19.33 20.39 10.31
C LEU A 12 20.28 21.32 11.08
N GLY A 13 19.77 22.37 11.71
CA GLY A 13 20.58 23.30 12.53
C GLY A 13 21.23 22.60 13.72
N VAL A 14 20.49 21.75 14.43
CA VAL A 14 21.01 20.94 15.53
C VAL A 14 22.08 19.96 15.03
N PHE A 15 21.84 19.29 13.89
CA PHE A 15 22.82 18.38 13.30
C PHE A 15 24.13 19.05 12.95
N VAL A 16 24.07 20.22 12.30
CA VAL A 16 25.26 21.02 11.97
C VAL A 16 26.03 21.42 13.25
N LYS A 17 25.33 21.85 14.30
CA LYS A 17 25.96 22.16 15.60
C LYS A 17 26.67 20.94 16.21
N VAL A 18 26.03 19.76 16.15
CA VAL A 18 26.64 18.51 16.65
C VAL A 18 27.90 18.15 15.85
N LEU A 19 27.91 18.35 14.52
CA LEU A 19 29.09 18.13 13.69
C LEU A 19 30.24 19.12 14.01
N ILE A 20 29.91 20.38 14.23
CA ILE A 20 30.90 21.38 14.62
C ILE A 20 31.55 21.00 15.96
N ASN A 21 30.75 20.59 16.95
CA ASN A 21 31.26 20.17 18.25
C ASN A 21 32.09 18.87 18.14
N LEU A 22 31.72 17.95 17.24
CA LEU A 22 32.49 16.73 16.97
C LEU A 22 33.90 17.03 16.48
N ILE A 23 34.08 18.12 15.72
CA ILE A 23 35.38 18.53 15.19
C ILE A 23 36.21 19.26 16.28
N ASN A 24 35.56 20.09 17.09
CA ASN A 24 36.22 21.00 17.99
C ASN A 24 36.49 20.44 19.40
N GLU A 25 35.70 19.46 19.87
CA GLU A 25 35.77 18.92 21.23
C GLU A 25 36.23 17.47 21.26
N ASN A 26 37.48 17.24 21.67
CA ASN A 26 38.06 15.89 21.77
C ASN A 26 37.51 15.06 22.94
N GLU A 27 37.24 15.68 24.08
CA GLU A 27 36.79 14.94 25.29
C GLU A 27 35.41 14.31 25.17
N SER A 28 34.51 14.94 24.44
CA SER A 28 33.12 14.46 24.26
C SER A 28 32.86 13.80 22.89
N ARG A 29 33.90 13.52 22.13
CA ARG A 29 33.80 13.04 20.74
C ARG A 29 32.91 11.80 20.56
N LYS A 30 32.98 10.83 21.48
CA LYS A 30 32.13 9.63 21.43
C LYS A 30 30.65 9.96 21.55
N LYS A 31 30.26 10.93 22.37
CA LYS A 31 28.87 11.38 22.53
C LYS A 31 28.38 12.03 21.25
N TYR A 32 29.16 12.88 20.62
CA TYR A 32 28.80 13.55 19.37
C TYR A 32 28.72 12.58 18.20
N ILE A 33 29.58 11.57 18.11
CA ILE A 33 29.48 10.49 17.11
C ILE A 33 28.15 9.72 17.27
N LEU A 34 27.85 9.32 18.51
CA LEU A 34 26.59 8.60 18.78
C LEU A 34 25.37 9.45 18.44
N THR A 35 25.36 10.71 18.85
CA THR A 35 24.26 11.65 18.56
C THR A 35 24.08 11.86 17.06
N SER A 36 25.19 12.09 16.32
CA SER A 36 25.16 12.23 14.86
C SER A 36 24.64 10.96 14.19
N GLY A 37 25.05 9.78 14.66
CA GLY A 37 24.59 8.49 14.15
C GLY A 37 23.08 8.31 14.34
N ILE A 38 22.54 8.64 15.52
CA ILE A 38 21.11 8.59 15.79
C ILE A 38 20.34 9.58 14.90
N MET A 39 20.85 10.79 14.71
CA MET A 39 20.23 11.78 13.83
C MET A 39 20.22 11.34 12.37
N LEU A 40 21.30 10.71 11.89
CA LEU A 40 21.40 10.16 10.54
C LEU A 40 20.46 8.98 10.32
N LEU A 41 20.15 8.19 11.36
CA LEU A 41 19.16 7.09 11.28
C LEU A 41 17.75 7.59 10.95
N ASN A 42 17.42 8.83 11.26
CA ASN A 42 16.12 9.40 10.89
C ASN A 42 15.93 9.49 9.37
N ILE A 43 17.00 9.64 8.59
CA ILE A 43 16.91 9.75 7.13
C ILE A 43 16.35 8.47 6.50
N PRO A 44 16.92 7.27 6.71
CA PRO A 44 16.36 6.04 6.16
C PRO A 44 14.95 5.73 6.69
N ILE A 45 14.64 6.09 7.94
CA ILE A 45 13.30 5.93 8.50
C ILE A 45 12.28 6.81 7.75
N VAL A 46 12.62 8.07 7.49
CA VAL A 46 11.74 8.98 6.72
C VAL A 46 11.56 8.49 5.29
N ILE A 47 12.62 8.02 4.65
CA ILE A 47 12.55 7.45 3.30
C ILE A 47 11.64 6.22 3.29
N LEU A 48 11.82 5.29 4.23
CA LEU A 48 10.97 4.10 4.36
C LEU A 48 9.50 4.48 4.57
N TYR A 49 9.24 5.43 5.46
CA TYR A 49 7.89 5.94 5.71
C TYR A 49 7.27 6.56 4.44
N PHE A 50 8.06 7.34 3.69
CA PHE A 50 7.61 7.90 2.41
C PHE A 50 7.22 6.81 1.41
N TYR A 51 8.02 5.75 1.27
CA TYR A 51 7.70 4.61 0.41
C TYR A 51 6.41 3.91 0.84
N ILE A 52 6.22 3.68 2.14
CA ILE A 52 5.00 3.07 2.68
C ILE A 52 3.78 3.94 2.36
N VAL A 53 3.87 5.25 2.60
CA VAL A 53 2.78 6.18 2.31
C VAL A 53 2.46 6.21 0.82
N MET A 54 3.48 6.32 -0.04
CA MET A 54 3.30 6.30 -1.50
C MET A 54 2.66 5.00 -1.98
N PHE A 55 3.07 3.85 -1.43
CA PHE A 55 2.43 2.57 -1.72
C PHE A 55 0.95 2.57 -1.33
N LEU A 56 0.62 3.01 -0.12
CA LEU A 56 -0.75 3.02 0.38
C LEU A 56 -1.67 3.96 -0.43
N ILE A 57 -1.18 5.13 -0.82
CA ILE A 57 -1.96 6.10 -1.60
C ILE A 57 -1.98 5.81 -3.11
N SER A 58 -1.16 4.89 -3.61
CA SER A 58 -1.15 4.49 -5.03
C SER A 58 -1.84 3.14 -5.28
N THR A 59 -2.30 2.47 -4.24
CA THR A 59 -2.92 1.15 -4.34
C THR A 59 -4.33 1.13 -3.77
N MET A 60 -5.13 0.19 -4.22
CA MET A 60 -6.43 -0.19 -3.67
C MET A 60 -6.33 -1.60 -3.11
N ARG A 61 -6.92 -1.86 -1.95
CA ARG A 61 -6.96 -3.19 -1.37
C ARG A 61 -8.30 -3.85 -1.62
N ILE A 62 -8.31 -4.97 -2.36
CA ILE A 62 -9.51 -5.74 -2.65
C ILE A 62 -9.40 -7.11 -1.98
N THR A 63 -10.40 -7.48 -1.21
CA THR A 63 -10.55 -8.83 -0.66
C THR A 63 -11.63 -9.55 -1.45
N PHE A 64 -11.23 -10.58 -2.18
CA PHE A 64 -12.14 -11.46 -2.93
C PHE A 64 -12.64 -12.57 -2.01
N ILE A 65 -13.93 -12.87 -2.08
CA ILE A 65 -14.59 -13.93 -1.32
C ILE A 65 -15.39 -14.77 -2.31
N ASN A 66 -15.08 -16.07 -2.41
CA ASN A 66 -15.80 -16.96 -3.31
C ASN A 66 -17.10 -17.45 -2.68
N GLU A 67 -18.25 -16.95 -3.17
CA GLU A 67 -19.60 -17.37 -2.76
C GLU A 67 -20.33 -18.14 -3.88
N THR A 68 -19.64 -18.58 -4.94
CA THR A 68 -20.26 -19.29 -6.08
C THR A 68 -20.66 -20.72 -5.79
N GLY A 69 -20.20 -21.31 -4.70
CA GLY A 69 -20.40 -22.73 -4.38
C GLY A 69 -19.46 -23.70 -5.11
N THR A 70 -18.63 -23.20 -6.04
CA THR A 70 -17.63 -23.97 -6.80
C THR A 70 -16.26 -23.34 -6.70
N LYS A 71 -15.20 -24.13 -6.90
CA LYS A 71 -13.83 -23.61 -6.97
C LYS A 71 -13.65 -22.77 -8.23
N LEU A 72 -13.09 -21.59 -8.08
CA LEU A 72 -12.76 -20.69 -9.18
C LEU A 72 -11.29 -20.86 -9.58
N THR A 73 -11.01 -20.70 -10.86
CA THR A 73 -9.64 -20.76 -11.41
C THR A 73 -9.38 -19.58 -12.35
N ASP A 74 -8.11 -19.26 -12.54
CA ASP A 74 -7.64 -18.21 -13.45
C ASP A 74 -8.33 -16.86 -13.25
N LEU A 75 -8.46 -16.43 -11.98
CA LEU A 75 -9.08 -15.14 -11.66
C LEU A 75 -8.12 -14.03 -12.09
N LYS A 76 -8.54 -13.22 -13.04
CA LYS A 76 -7.78 -12.10 -13.59
C LYS A 76 -8.49 -10.79 -13.26
N ILE A 77 -7.75 -9.91 -12.59
CA ILE A 77 -8.23 -8.57 -12.24
C ILE A 77 -7.74 -7.61 -13.33
N ILE A 78 -8.69 -6.87 -13.93
CA ILE A 78 -8.46 -5.94 -15.05
C ILE A 78 -8.97 -4.56 -14.62
N GLY A 79 -8.24 -3.50 -14.99
CA GLY A 79 -8.60 -2.11 -14.69
C GLY A 79 -7.48 -1.30 -14.02
N GLY A 80 -6.56 -1.98 -13.36
CA GLY A 80 -5.33 -1.42 -12.78
C GLY A 80 -4.10 -2.21 -13.18
N GLU A 81 -3.18 -2.42 -12.23
CA GLU A 81 -2.15 -3.42 -12.39
C GLU A 81 -2.80 -4.80 -12.48
N THR A 82 -2.61 -5.49 -13.61
CA THR A 82 -3.19 -6.82 -13.81
C THR A 82 -2.65 -7.81 -12.79
N LYS A 83 -3.53 -8.39 -11.97
CA LYS A 83 -3.20 -9.47 -11.03
C LYS A 83 -3.91 -10.74 -11.43
N ILE A 84 -3.27 -11.88 -11.19
CA ILE A 84 -3.81 -13.21 -11.48
C ILE A 84 -3.78 -14.02 -10.19
N ILE A 85 -4.95 -14.48 -9.77
CA ILE A 85 -5.13 -15.45 -8.71
C ILE A 85 -5.37 -16.79 -9.38
N LYS A 86 -4.50 -17.77 -9.14
CA LYS A 86 -4.56 -19.07 -9.83
C LYS A 86 -5.84 -19.83 -9.49
N GLU A 87 -6.21 -19.83 -8.22
CA GLU A 87 -7.38 -20.54 -7.72
C GLU A 87 -7.91 -19.88 -6.45
N LEU A 88 -9.22 -20.03 -6.23
CA LEU A 88 -9.91 -19.57 -5.03
C LEU A 88 -11.00 -20.59 -4.68
N GLY A 89 -10.83 -21.30 -3.57
CA GLY A 89 -11.75 -22.33 -3.06
C GLY A 89 -13.09 -21.74 -2.62
N VAL A 90 -14.07 -22.60 -2.42
CA VAL A 90 -15.40 -22.20 -1.93
C VAL A 90 -15.29 -21.61 -0.52
N GLY A 91 -15.84 -20.41 -0.32
CA GLY A 91 -15.78 -19.68 0.95
C GLY A 91 -14.41 -19.09 1.27
N GLU A 92 -13.41 -19.34 0.43
CA GLU A 92 -12.06 -18.83 0.62
C GLU A 92 -12.00 -17.31 0.39
N ARG A 93 -11.02 -16.67 1.08
CA ARG A 93 -10.78 -15.23 0.98
C ARG A 93 -9.34 -15.00 0.56
N GLN A 94 -9.16 -14.15 -0.44
CA GLN A 94 -7.84 -13.69 -0.85
C GLN A 94 -7.80 -12.19 -1.00
N THR A 95 -6.77 -11.56 -0.45
CA THR A 95 -6.60 -10.10 -0.49
C THR A 95 -5.46 -9.74 -1.43
N GLU A 96 -5.75 -8.82 -2.36
CA GLU A 96 -4.78 -8.29 -3.29
C GLU A 96 -4.67 -6.77 -3.17
N TRP A 97 -3.43 -6.28 -3.34
CA TRP A 97 -3.13 -4.86 -3.47
C TRP A 97 -2.92 -4.55 -4.94
N ILE A 98 -3.73 -3.67 -5.48
CA ILE A 98 -3.76 -3.37 -6.91
C ILE A 98 -3.35 -1.93 -7.12
N GLY A 99 -2.26 -1.72 -7.88
CA GLY A 99 -1.82 -0.39 -8.28
C GLY A 99 -2.83 0.26 -9.21
N ILE A 100 -3.25 1.48 -8.88
CA ILE A 100 -4.16 2.28 -9.69
C ILE A 100 -3.34 3.35 -10.40
N LYS A 101 -3.30 3.29 -11.72
CA LYS A 101 -2.61 4.30 -12.56
C LYS A 101 -3.56 5.37 -13.08
N PHE A 102 -4.83 5.02 -13.28
CA PHE A 102 -5.89 5.88 -13.80
C PHE A 102 -7.21 5.47 -13.16
N GLU A 103 -8.16 6.40 -13.08
CA GLU A 103 -9.53 6.09 -12.68
C GLU A 103 -10.18 5.21 -13.75
N ASN A 104 -10.34 3.93 -13.46
CA ASN A 104 -10.92 2.94 -14.35
C ASN A 104 -11.86 2.02 -13.58
N ASP A 105 -12.76 1.38 -14.35
CA ASP A 105 -13.57 0.30 -13.83
C ASP A 105 -12.73 -0.95 -13.60
N PHE A 106 -12.93 -1.60 -12.45
CA PHE A 106 -12.29 -2.87 -12.13
C PHE A 106 -13.23 -4.01 -12.51
N ILE A 107 -12.72 -4.91 -13.34
CA ILE A 107 -13.42 -6.10 -13.83
C ILE A 107 -12.68 -7.33 -13.35
N LEU A 108 -13.43 -8.31 -12.82
CA LEU A 108 -12.94 -9.64 -12.53
C LEU A 108 -13.35 -10.57 -13.65
N GLU A 109 -12.39 -11.25 -14.26
CA GLU A 109 -12.57 -12.35 -15.17
C GLU A 109 -12.13 -13.64 -14.47
N TYR A 110 -12.93 -14.67 -14.45
CA TYR A 110 -12.61 -15.94 -13.81
C TYR A 110 -13.26 -17.11 -14.55
N LYS A 111 -12.72 -18.31 -14.35
CA LYS A 111 -13.30 -19.54 -14.88
C LYS A 111 -14.05 -20.30 -13.78
N ILE A 112 -15.25 -20.76 -14.15
CA ILE A 112 -16.08 -21.66 -13.36
C ILE A 112 -16.62 -22.76 -14.29
N ASP A 113 -16.39 -24.02 -13.94
CA ASP A 113 -16.80 -25.19 -14.73
C ASP A 113 -16.34 -25.14 -16.20
N GLY A 114 -15.17 -24.54 -16.45
CA GLY A 114 -14.59 -24.35 -17.79
C GLY A 114 -15.10 -23.13 -18.55
N GLU A 115 -16.13 -22.45 -18.08
CA GLU A 115 -16.66 -21.23 -18.68
C GLU A 115 -16.00 -19.96 -18.11
N ILE A 116 -15.74 -18.99 -18.98
CA ILE A 116 -15.23 -17.69 -18.56
C ILE A 116 -16.38 -16.79 -18.17
N LYS A 117 -16.35 -16.27 -16.96
CA LYS A 117 -17.29 -15.26 -16.46
C LYS A 117 -16.59 -13.96 -16.17
N ARG A 118 -17.31 -12.87 -16.33
CA ARG A 118 -16.87 -11.52 -16.03
C ARG A 118 -17.87 -10.83 -15.14
N GLU A 119 -17.36 -10.15 -14.12
CA GLU A 119 -18.19 -9.28 -13.29
C GLU A 119 -17.46 -8.00 -12.96
N MET A 120 -18.22 -6.93 -12.77
CA MET A 120 -17.68 -5.65 -12.35
C MET A 120 -17.42 -5.70 -10.85
N ILE A 121 -16.16 -5.44 -10.46
CA ILE A 121 -15.77 -5.34 -9.05
C ILE A 121 -16.17 -3.96 -8.51
N TYR A 122 -15.77 -2.91 -9.23
CA TYR A 122 -15.94 -1.53 -8.76
C TYR A 122 -15.86 -0.55 -9.93
N SER A 123 -16.77 0.42 -9.98
CA SER A 123 -16.71 1.55 -10.90
C SER A 123 -16.00 2.72 -10.24
N TYR A 124 -15.17 3.44 -10.96
CA TYR A 124 -14.40 4.59 -10.45
C TYR A 124 -13.53 4.25 -9.24
N ALA A 125 -12.62 3.32 -9.40
CA ALA A 125 -11.71 2.94 -8.35
C ALA A 125 -10.82 4.12 -7.92
N VAL A 126 -10.84 4.40 -6.61
CA VAL A 126 -10.05 5.46 -5.98
C VAL A 126 -8.92 4.83 -5.17
N THR A 127 -7.75 5.46 -5.22
CA THR A 127 -6.58 5.04 -4.45
C THR A 127 -6.84 5.10 -2.94
N GLY A 128 -6.24 4.18 -2.18
CA GLY A 128 -6.38 4.10 -0.72
C GLY A 128 -7.66 3.44 -0.22
N GLU A 129 -8.60 3.10 -1.12
CA GLU A 129 -9.84 2.41 -0.73
C GLU A 129 -9.61 0.92 -0.37
N ARG A 130 -10.53 0.41 0.44
CA ARG A 130 -10.59 -1.00 0.83
C ARG A 130 -11.98 -1.51 0.55
N ILE A 131 -12.08 -2.58 -0.26
CA ILE A 131 -13.35 -3.20 -0.58
C ILE A 131 -13.31 -4.71 -0.38
N ASN A 132 -14.46 -5.29 -0.03
CA ASN A 132 -14.70 -6.71 -0.09
C ASN A 132 -15.58 -6.97 -1.30
N HIS A 133 -15.13 -7.85 -2.19
CA HIS A 133 -15.88 -8.28 -3.36
C HIS A 133 -16.31 -9.75 -3.21
N ARG A 134 -17.62 -9.99 -3.19
CA ARG A 134 -18.22 -11.32 -3.05
C ARG A 134 -18.56 -11.86 -4.43
N ILE A 135 -17.76 -12.81 -4.92
CA ILE A 135 -17.92 -13.40 -6.24
C ILE A 135 -19.13 -14.32 -6.25
N GLY A 136 -20.02 -14.14 -7.25
CA GLY A 136 -21.25 -14.94 -7.39
C GLY A 136 -22.44 -14.43 -6.60
N ASN A 137 -22.31 -13.35 -5.84
CA ASN A 137 -23.43 -12.70 -5.19
C ASN A 137 -24.15 -11.78 -6.18
N LYS A 138 -25.44 -12.06 -6.46
CA LYS A 138 -26.26 -11.30 -7.41
C LYS A 138 -26.59 -9.86 -6.97
N SER A 139 -26.52 -9.57 -5.70
CA SER A 139 -26.52 -8.19 -5.21
C SER A 139 -25.08 -7.71 -5.26
N ASN A 140 -24.76 -6.75 -6.12
CA ASN A 140 -23.46 -6.08 -6.19
C ASN A 140 -23.09 -5.52 -4.81
N GLY A 141 -22.78 -6.42 -3.88
CA GLY A 141 -22.46 -6.14 -2.49
C GLY A 141 -21.04 -5.61 -2.37
N ILE A 142 -20.84 -4.36 -2.82
CA ILE A 142 -19.61 -3.63 -2.52
C ILE A 142 -19.73 -3.18 -1.08
N GLU A 143 -19.04 -3.87 -0.20
CA GLU A 143 -18.90 -3.47 1.18
C GLU A 143 -17.61 -2.63 1.32
N LYS A 144 -17.78 -1.31 1.42
CA LYS A 144 -16.66 -0.42 1.76
C LYS A 144 -16.27 -0.68 3.21
N VAL A 145 -15.02 -1.04 3.43
CA VAL A 145 -14.44 -1.23 4.77
C VAL A 145 -13.69 0.06 5.11
N TYR A 146 -14.26 0.86 6.00
CA TYR A 146 -13.66 2.09 6.52
C TYR A 146 -12.59 1.80 7.56
#